data_fbf121cafd792cd8496a8b564291bee4
#
_entry.id   fbf121cafd792cd8496a8b564291bee4
#
_cell.length_a   1.000
_cell.length_b   1.000
_cell.length_c   1.000
_cell.angle_alpha   90.00
_cell.angle_beta   90.00
_cell.angle_gamma   90.00
#
_symmetry.space_group_name_H-M   'P 1'
#
loop_
_entity.id
_entity.type
_entity.pdbx_description
1 polymer ?
#
loop_
_entity_poly.entity_id
_entity_poly.type
_entity_poly.pdbx_seq_one_letter_code
_entity_poly.pdbx_strand_id
1 'polypeptide(L)'
;MSVYTMRYVIERGGELVAAYCRNPGHIGKDISEIMHWGEKRNVVVQDIRDMARTLKDAHADIAIITTRSILSELEEVFTICGENGVNAVTIGEEAFFPWNSNPALTEKLDQIAKAHNCTFCGSSYQDVSWGSMIKALCATAASIKTIRGKSSYNLEDYGMATATVHGAGLDPDAFEKQIASVNNVDDAKAKELMQAGNFLPSFM
;
A
#
# COMPACT_ATOMS: atom_id res chain seq x y z
N MET A 1 6.99 8.12 -4.27
CA MET A 1 6.21 8.03 -3.00
C MET A 1 7.11 8.05 -1.78
N SER A 2 8.03 7.12 -1.60
CA SER A 2 8.92 7.02 -0.42
C SER A 2 9.60 8.34 -0.01
N VAL A 3 10.10 9.12 -0.96
CA VAL A 3 10.75 10.42 -0.68
C VAL A 3 9.82 11.39 0.03
N TYR A 4 8.59 11.53 -0.44
CA TYR A 4 7.59 12.41 0.20
C TYR A 4 7.21 11.91 1.60
N THR A 5 7.06 10.60 1.76
CA THR A 5 6.75 9.98 3.06
C THR A 5 7.87 10.23 4.06
N MET A 6 9.13 10.01 3.68
CA MET A 6 10.28 10.25 4.55
C MET A 6 10.36 11.73 4.97
N ARG A 7 10.18 12.66 4.03
CA ARG A 7 10.15 14.11 4.35
C ARG A 7 9.04 14.43 5.34
N TYR A 8 7.83 13.96 5.08
CA TYR A 8 6.69 14.18 5.94
C TYR A 8 6.90 13.69 7.37
N VAL A 9 7.47 12.47 7.52
CA VAL A 9 7.79 11.91 8.84
C VAL A 9 8.76 12.82 9.60
N ILE A 10 9.84 13.26 8.96
CA ILE A 10 10.83 14.17 9.59
C ILE A 10 10.20 15.51 9.94
N GLU A 11 9.41 16.11 9.05
CA GLU A 11 8.74 17.40 9.28
C GLU A 11 7.73 17.34 10.45
N ARG A 12 7.22 16.15 10.76
CA ARG A 12 6.31 15.89 11.88
C ARG A 12 7.02 15.45 13.16
N GLY A 13 8.36 15.49 13.18
CA GLY A 13 9.15 15.15 14.36
C GLY A 13 9.43 13.66 14.52
N GLY A 14 9.15 12.84 13.51
CA GLY A 14 9.54 11.44 13.48
C GLY A 14 11.02 11.28 13.13
N GLU A 15 11.62 10.22 13.64
CA GLU A 15 13.00 9.83 13.34
C GLU A 15 13.00 8.65 12.37
N LEU A 16 13.83 8.72 11.32
CA LEU A 16 14.07 7.60 10.43
C LEU A 16 15.27 6.82 10.93
N VAL A 17 15.05 5.61 11.43
CA VAL A 17 16.09 4.76 12.04
C VAL A 17 16.60 3.68 11.08
N ALA A 18 15.83 3.31 10.07
CA ALA A 18 16.23 2.37 9.03
C ALA A 18 15.54 2.68 7.71
N ALA A 19 16.14 2.29 6.61
CA ALA A 19 15.55 2.36 5.28
C ALA A 19 15.94 1.14 4.46
N TYR A 20 14.96 0.51 3.79
CA TYR A 20 15.18 -0.69 2.97
C TYR A 20 14.64 -0.48 1.57
N CYS A 21 15.32 -1.00 0.57
CA CYS A 21 14.83 -0.99 -0.80
C CYS A 21 15.31 -2.20 -1.61
N ARG A 22 14.74 -2.36 -2.82
CA ARG A 22 15.17 -3.37 -3.81
C ARG A 22 16.03 -2.76 -4.93
N ASN A 23 16.11 -1.44 -5.00
CA ASN A 23 16.86 -0.76 -6.06
C ASN A 23 18.36 -0.72 -5.74
N PRO A 24 19.22 -1.43 -6.50
CA PRO A 24 20.66 -1.43 -6.25
C PRO A 24 21.30 -0.04 -6.30
N GLY A 25 20.71 0.86 -7.09
CA GLY A 25 21.20 2.23 -7.22
C GLY A 25 20.99 3.10 -5.97
N HIS A 26 20.20 2.65 -5.01
CA HIS A 26 19.94 3.35 -3.74
C HIS A 26 20.65 2.69 -2.56
N ILE A 27 20.93 1.38 -2.65
CA ILE A 27 21.60 0.65 -1.56
C ILE A 27 22.97 1.25 -1.26
N GLY A 28 23.27 1.45 0.02
CA GLY A 28 24.52 2.04 0.47
C GLY A 28 24.57 3.57 0.50
N LYS A 29 23.53 4.25 -0.02
CA LYS A 29 23.42 5.71 0.05
C LYS A 29 22.74 6.15 1.33
N ASP A 30 23.09 7.33 1.82
CA ASP A 30 22.33 8.00 2.88
C ASP A 30 20.96 8.41 2.38
N ILE A 31 19.93 8.33 3.23
CA ILE A 31 18.57 8.72 2.85
C ILE A 31 18.45 10.17 2.41
N SER A 32 19.33 11.06 2.89
CA SER A 32 19.37 12.46 2.45
C SER A 32 19.68 12.61 0.97
N GLU A 33 20.54 11.75 0.43
CA GLU A 33 20.84 11.71 -1.01
C GLU A 33 19.61 11.30 -1.83
N ILE A 34 18.86 10.31 -1.34
CA ILE A 34 17.64 9.84 -1.99
C ILE A 34 16.51 10.89 -1.91
N MET A 35 16.41 11.58 -0.79
CA MET A 35 15.42 12.65 -0.59
C MET A 35 15.81 13.97 -1.27
N HIS A 36 17.05 14.10 -1.75
CA HIS A 36 17.62 15.39 -2.14
C HIS A 36 17.44 16.46 -1.05
N TRP A 37 17.75 16.09 0.18
CA TRP A 37 17.65 16.95 1.35
C TRP A 37 19.04 17.22 1.91
N GLY A 38 19.48 18.46 1.97
CA GLY A 38 20.86 18.88 2.07
C GLY A 38 21.68 18.38 3.27
N GLU A 39 21.07 17.98 4.37
CA GLU A 39 21.78 17.48 5.55
C GLU A 39 21.82 15.95 5.61
N LYS A 40 23.02 15.40 5.87
CA LYS A 40 23.21 13.98 6.06
C LYS A 40 22.44 13.47 7.27
N ARG A 41 21.74 12.35 7.11
CA ARG A 41 20.88 11.77 8.16
C ARG A 41 21.52 10.60 8.89
N ASN A 42 22.65 10.08 8.39
CA ASN A 42 23.35 8.90 8.91
C ASN A 42 22.49 7.61 8.93
N VAL A 43 21.46 7.56 8.10
CA VAL A 43 20.63 6.39 7.84
C VAL A 43 20.95 5.89 6.44
N VAL A 44 21.66 4.78 6.36
CA VAL A 44 22.06 4.18 5.09
C VAL A 44 20.98 3.23 4.60
N VAL A 45 20.61 3.36 3.32
CA VAL A 45 19.64 2.47 2.68
C VAL A 45 20.23 1.07 2.54
N GLN A 46 19.54 0.08 3.10
CA GLN A 46 19.90 -1.32 3.08
C GLN A 46 19.13 -2.09 2.02
N ASP A 47 19.63 -3.24 1.62
CA ASP A 47 18.90 -4.18 0.80
C ASP A 47 17.72 -4.77 1.61
N ILE A 48 16.54 -4.87 1.00
CA ILE A 48 15.37 -5.46 1.66
C ILE A 48 15.60 -6.90 2.11
N ARG A 49 16.50 -7.64 1.45
CA ARG A 49 16.87 -9.00 1.81
C ARG A 49 17.58 -9.09 3.17
N ASP A 50 18.15 -8.00 3.63
CA ASP A 50 18.79 -7.91 4.95
C ASP A 50 17.80 -7.53 6.06
N MET A 51 16.57 -7.14 5.72
CA MET A 51 15.60 -6.60 6.67
C MET A 51 15.33 -7.54 7.85
N ALA A 52 15.13 -8.83 7.59
CA ALA A 52 14.88 -9.84 8.63
C ALA A 52 16.00 -9.90 9.69
N ARG A 53 17.24 -9.63 9.28
CA ARG A 53 18.42 -9.66 10.15
C ARG A 53 18.66 -8.33 10.89
N THR A 54 18.33 -7.20 10.26
CA THR A 54 18.78 -5.88 10.74
C THR A 54 17.68 -5.04 11.36
N LEU A 55 16.40 -5.37 11.13
CA LEU A 55 15.26 -4.57 11.63
C LEU A 55 15.23 -4.50 13.16
N LYS A 56 15.59 -5.60 13.83
CA LYS A 56 15.64 -5.66 15.29
C LYS A 56 16.58 -4.62 15.90
N ASP A 57 17.74 -4.42 15.27
CA ASP A 57 18.76 -3.50 15.77
C ASP A 57 18.40 -2.04 15.50
N ALA A 58 17.45 -1.78 14.62
CA ALA A 58 16.97 -0.45 14.32
C ALA A 58 16.06 0.13 15.41
N HIS A 59 15.51 -0.70 16.31
CA HIS A 59 14.57 -0.28 17.37
C HIS A 59 13.41 0.58 16.85
N ALA A 60 12.86 0.21 15.69
CA ALA A 60 11.78 0.95 15.05
C ALA A 60 10.43 0.71 15.77
N ASP A 61 9.67 1.77 16.01
CA ASP A 61 8.30 1.66 16.53
C ASP A 61 7.30 1.25 15.44
N ILE A 62 7.55 1.71 14.20
CA ILE A 62 6.66 1.50 13.06
C ILE A 62 7.43 1.46 11.75
N ALA A 63 7.03 0.56 10.87
CA ALA A 63 7.48 0.49 9.48
C ALA A 63 6.44 1.13 8.55
N ILE A 64 6.88 2.00 7.66
CA ILE A 64 6.04 2.59 6.60
C ILE A 64 6.42 1.95 5.27
N ILE A 65 5.50 1.19 4.69
CA ILE A 65 5.71 0.39 3.49
C ILE A 65 5.10 1.10 2.29
N THR A 66 5.94 1.49 1.33
CA THR A 66 5.53 2.30 0.16
C THR A 66 5.84 1.59 -1.16
N THR A 67 5.75 0.25 -1.22
CA THR A 67 6.33 -0.51 -2.32
C THR A 67 5.33 -1.20 -3.24
N ARG A 68 4.29 -1.81 -2.72
CA ARG A 68 3.35 -2.67 -3.46
C ARG A 68 1.92 -2.41 -3.07
N SER A 69 0.97 -2.77 -3.95
CA SER A 69 -0.47 -2.59 -3.74
C SER A 69 -1.16 -3.87 -3.27
N ILE A 70 -0.61 -5.03 -3.60
CA ILE A 70 -1.24 -6.34 -3.37
C ILE A 70 -0.71 -6.97 -2.09
N LEU A 71 -1.60 -7.50 -1.25
CA LEU A 71 -1.26 -8.03 0.07
C LEU A 71 -0.26 -9.19 0.02
N SER A 72 -0.40 -10.10 -0.95
CA SER A 72 0.53 -11.22 -1.12
C SER A 72 1.97 -10.81 -1.44
N GLU A 73 2.16 -9.66 -2.08
CA GLU A 73 3.49 -9.11 -2.34
C GLU A 73 4.09 -8.40 -1.10
N LEU A 74 3.27 -8.14 -0.10
CA LEU A 74 3.64 -7.50 1.17
C LEU A 74 3.80 -8.50 2.32
N GLU A 75 3.42 -9.77 2.13
CA GLU A 75 3.39 -10.81 3.16
C GLU A 75 4.72 -10.93 3.90
N GLU A 76 5.83 -11.03 3.16
CA GLU A 76 7.17 -11.16 3.74
C GLU A 76 7.52 -9.97 4.65
N VAL A 77 7.28 -8.75 4.18
CA VAL A 77 7.61 -7.54 4.93
C VAL A 77 6.73 -7.40 6.18
N PHE A 78 5.44 -7.67 6.08
CA PHE A 78 4.55 -7.69 7.25
C PHE A 78 4.96 -8.76 8.27
N THR A 79 5.31 -9.96 7.80
CA THR A 79 5.78 -11.04 8.66
C THR A 79 7.04 -10.64 9.41
N ILE A 80 8.05 -10.08 8.72
CA ILE A 80 9.28 -9.61 9.34
C ILE A 80 8.99 -8.51 10.38
N CYS A 81 8.13 -7.54 10.05
CA CYS A 81 7.73 -6.50 11.00
C CYS A 81 7.08 -7.13 12.26
N GLY A 82 6.11 -8.01 12.07
CA GLY A 82 5.42 -8.66 13.18
C GLY A 82 6.34 -9.45 14.08
N GLU A 83 7.16 -10.34 13.52
CA GLU A 83 8.11 -11.16 14.27
C GLU A 83 9.12 -10.33 15.08
N ASN A 84 9.35 -9.09 14.69
CA ASN A 84 10.18 -8.13 15.43
C ASN A 84 9.38 -7.19 16.34
N GLY A 85 8.06 -7.36 16.46
CA GLY A 85 7.21 -6.50 17.28
C GLY A 85 7.05 -5.07 16.75
N VAL A 86 7.28 -4.87 15.45
CA VAL A 86 7.22 -3.55 14.79
C VAL A 86 5.84 -3.37 14.14
N ASN A 87 5.15 -2.29 14.49
CA ASN A 87 3.93 -1.91 13.81
C ASN A 87 4.19 -1.64 12.32
N ALA A 88 3.20 -1.88 11.46
CA ALA A 88 3.40 -1.61 10.04
C ALA A 88 2.18 -0.93 9.42
N VAL A 89 2.45 0.11 8.64
CA VAL A 89 1.46 0.77 7.80
C VAL A 89 1.91 0.74 6.34
N THR A 90 0.99 0.40 5.45
CA THR A 90 1.28 0.39 4.00
C THR A 90 0.33 1.29 3.24
N ILE A 91 0.82 1.81 2.11
CA ILE A 91 0.00 2.48 1.11
C ILE A 91 -0.65 1.50 0.12
N GLY A 92 -0.43 0.20 0.30
CA GLY A 92 -1.02 -0.85 -0.54
C GLY A 92 -2.53 -0.91 -0.38
N GLU A 93 -3.25 -0.70 -1.46
CA GLU A 93 -4.71 -0.55 -1.46
C GLU A 93 -5.41 -1.79 -0.90
N GLU A 94 -4.98 -3.00 -1.27
CA GLU A 94 -5.60 -4.23 -0.79
C GLU A 94 -5.55 -4.35 0.74
N ALA A 95 -4.49 -3.87 1.37
CA ALA A 95 -4.30 -3.96 2.81
C ALA A 95 -5.26 -3.06 3.63
N PHE A 96 -6.03 -2.17 3.00
CA PHE A 96 -7.00 -1.33 3.69
C PHE A 96 -8.17 -2.15 4.25
N PHE A 97 -8.69 -3.11 3.48
CA PHE A 97 -9.72 -4.05 3.94
C PHE A 97 -9.57 -5.43 3.27
N PRO A 98 -8.53 -6.19 3.61
CA PRO A 98 -8.16 -7.40 2.89
C PRO A 98 -9.00 -8.64 3.24
N TRP A 99 -9.93 -8.52 4.16
CA TRP A 99 -10.80 -9.62 4.62
C TRP A 99 -11.67 -10.21 3.52
N ASN A 100 -12.01 -9.41 2.48
CA ASN A 100 -12.80 -9.87 1.34
C ASN A 100 -11.93 -10.45 0.22
N SER A 101 -10.79 -9.83 -0.06
CA SER A 101 -9.94 -10.20 -1.20
C SER A 101 -9.00 -11.37 -0.90
N ASN A 102 -8.44 -11.39 0.31
CA ASN A 102 -7.45 -12.40 0.69
C ASN A 102 -7.62 -12.83 2.16
N PRO A 103 -8.74 -13.49 2.52
CA PRO A 103 -9.08 -13.79 3.92
C PRO A 103 -8.06 -14.70 4.61
N ALA A 104 -7.50 -15.68 3.90
CA ALA A 104 -6.55 -16.62 4.49
C ALA A 104 -5.22 -15.93 4.88
N LEU A 105 -4.68 -15.10 4.01
CA LEU A 105 -3.46 -14.33 4.31
C LEU A 105 -3.73 -13.27 5.35
N THR A 106 -4.88 -12.63 5.30
CA THR A 106 -5.30 -11.64 6.31
C THR A 106 -5.33 -12.25 7.70
N GLU A 107 -5.97 -13.41 7.86
CA GLU A 107 -6.00 -14.15 9.14
C GLU A 107 -4.59 -14.51 9.61
N LYS A 108 -3.72 -14.99 8.71
CA LYS A 108 -2.33 -15.28 9.05
C LYS A 108 -1.60 -14.06 9.60
N LEU A 109 -1.70 -12.92 8.91
CA LEU A 109 -1.03 -11.68 9.31
C LEU A 109 -1.62 -11.10 10.61
N ASP A 110 -2.93 -11.20 10.80
CA ASP A 110 -3.61 -10.80 12.04
C ASP A 110 -3.12 -11.61 13.25
N GLN A 111 -2.96 -12.93 13.06
CA GLN A 111 -2.41 -13.80 14.11
C GLN A 111 -0.96 -13.45 14.44
N ILE A 112 -0.12 -13.16 13.47
CA ILE A 112 1.25 -12.70 13.69
C ILE A 112 1.25 -11.38 14.48
N ALA A 113 0.45 -10.41 14.06
CA ALA A 113 0.36 -9.12 14.73
C ALA A 113 -0.08 -9.26 16.19
N LYS A 114 -1.11 -10.07 16.45
CA LYS A 114 -1.60 -10.37 17.80
C LYS A 114 -0.56 -11.08 18.68
N ALA A 115 0.14 -12.06 18.14
CA ALA A 115 1.16 -12.82 18.85
C ALA A 115 2.34 -11.95 19.32
N HIS A 116 2.64 -10.91 18.58
CA HIS A 116 3.77 -10.01 18.84
C HIS A 116 3.36 -8.61 19.32
N ASN A 117 2.06 -8.43 19.67
CA ASN A 117 1.51 -7.17 20.18
C ASN A 117 1.80 -5.96 19.29
N CYS A 118 1.66 -6.14 17.98
CA CYS A 118 1.80 -5.07 16.99
C CYS A 118 0.52 -4.91 16.16
N THR A 119 0.47 -3.84 15.36
CA THR A 119 -0.68 -3.48 14.52
C THR A 119 -0.24 -3.35 13.08
N PHE A 120 -1.01 -3.96 12.18
CA PHE A 120 -0.87 -3.77 10.73
C PHE A 120 -2.03 -2.97 10.18
N CYS A 121 -1.74 -2.03 9.28
CA CYS A 121 -2.74 -1.11 8.72
C CYS A 121 -2.48 -0.81 7.25
N GLY A 122 -3.50 -0.89 6.43
CA GLY A 122 -3.51 -0.26 5.12
C GLY A 122 -3.98 1.19 5.24
N SER A 123 -3.34 2.12 4.58
CA SER A 123 -3.62 3.55 4.69
C SER A 123 -3.28 4.30 3.41
N SER A 124 -3.87 3.88 2.30
CA SER A 124 -3.77 4.62 1.04
C SER A 124 -4.64 5.88 1.10
N TYR A 125 -4.22 6.92 0.37
CA TYR A 125 -4.99 8.17 0.28
C TYR A 125 -6.42 7.93 -0.21
N GLN A 126 -6.58 7.14 -1.24
CA GLN A 126 -7.90 6.83 -1.80
C GLN A 126 -8.78 6.13 -0.78
N ASP A 127 -8.25 5.14 -0.09
CA ASP A 127 -8.99 4.33 0.86
C ASP A 127 -9.41 5.15 2.08
N VAL A 128 -8.53 5.99 2.59
CA VAL A 128 -8.85 6.89 3.70
C VAL A 128 -9.86 7.95 3.27
N SER A 129 -9.68 8.58 2.10
CA SER A 129 -10.56 9.64 1.64
C SER A 129 -11.92 9.10 1.20
N TRP A 130 -11.96 8.10 0.32
CA TRP A 130 -13.21 7.56 -0.19
C TRP A 130 -13.88 6.59 0.79
N GLY A 131 -13.12 5.68 1.39
CA GLY A 131 -13.68 4.71 2.33
C GLY A 131 -14.12 5.34 3.65
N SER A 132 -13.28 6.11 4.31
CA SER A 132 -13.58 6.63 5.64
C SER A 132 -14.42 7.91 5.61
N MET A 133 -14.10 8.86 4.74
CA MET A 133 -14.82 10.13 4.64
C MET A 133 -16.26 9.92 4.15
N ILE A 134 -16.46 9.08 3.14
CA ILE A 134 -17.81 8.79 2.63
C ILE A 134 -18.64 8.07 3.69
N LYS A 135 -18.06 7.11 4.42
CA LYS A 135 -18.76 6.47 5.55
C LYS A 135 -19.19 7.48 6.61
N ALA A 136 -18.31 8.41 6.96
CA ALA A 136 -18.64 9.46 7.93
C ALA A 136 -19.78 10.36 7.45
N LEU A 137 -19.77 10.77 6.19
CA LEU A 137 -20.86 11.55 5.59
C LEU A 137 -22.17 10.75 5.53
N CYS A 138 -22.09 9.47 5.16
CA CYS A 138 -23.25 8.60 5.11
C CYS A 138 -23.89 8.33 6.48
N ALA A 139 -23.12 8.37 7.55
CA ALA A 139 -23.60 8.16 8.91
C ALA A 139 -24.60 9.24 9.39
N THR A 140 -24.71 10.36 8.68
CA THR A 140 -25.71 11.42 8.95
C THR A 140 -27.08 11.12 8.36
N ALA A 141 -27.21 10.12 7.49
CA ALA A 141 -28.44 9.76 6.80
C ALA A 141 -29.16 8.60 7.52
N ALA A 142 -30.47 8.70 7.66
CA ALA A 142 -31.29 7.64 8.24
C ALA A 142 -31.38 6.39 7.32
N SER A 143 -31.24 6.58 6.02
CA SER A 143 -31.28 5.50 5.01
C SER A 143 -30.52 5.94 3.75
N ILE A 144 -29.74 5.02 3.19
CA ILE A 144 -28.98 5.24 1.97
C ILE A 144 -29.38 4.14 0.98
N LYS A 145 -29.86 4.56 -0.20
CA LYS A 145 -30.20 3.62 -1.27
C LYS A 145 -29.05 3.38 -2.23
N THR A 146 -28.24 4.40 -2.49
CA THR A 146 -27.17 4.33 -3.47
C THR A 146 -26.06 5.30 -3.11
N ILE A 147 -24.81 4.87 -3.25
CA ILE A 147 -23.62 5.72 -3.23
C ILE A 147 -23.01 5.66 -4.62
N ARG A 148 -22.77 6.80 -5.23
CA ARG A 148 -22.09 6.91 -6.53
C ARG A 148 -20.89 7.82 -6.38
N GLY A 149 -19.72 7.33 -6.75
CA GLY A 149 -18.47 8.08 -6.77
C GLY A 149 -17.93 8.21 -8.19
N LYS A 150 -17.22 9.30 -8.45
CA LYS A 150 -16.44 9.50 -9.67
C LYS A 150 -15.15 10.21 -9.29
N SER A 151 -14.03 9.67 -9.74
CA SER A 151 -12.72 10.31 -9.60
C SER A 151 -12.06 10.50 -10.95
N SER A 152 -11.17 11.48 -11.03
CA SER A 152 -10.35 11.74 -12.21
C SER A 152 -8.97 12.18 -11.75
N TYR A 153 -7.94 11.63 -12.34
CA TYR A 153 -6.55 11.97 -12.03
C TYR A 153 -5.65 11.81 -13.25
N ASN A 154 -4.50 12.48 -13.24
CA ASN A 154 -3.53 12.39 -14.30
C ASN A 154 -2.63 11.17 -14.10
N LEU A 155 -2.71 10.19 -14.99
CA LEU A 155 -1.89 8.97 -14.93
C LEU A 155 -0.40 9.21 -15.20
N GLU A 156 -0.04 10.28 -15.87
CA GLU A 156 1.37 10.59 -16.17
C GLU A 156 2.21 10.74 -14.91
N ASP A 157 1.63 11.27 -13.84
CA ASP A 157 2.29 11.48 -12.56
C ASP A 157 2.61 10.18 -11.81
N TYR A 158 1.96 9.07 -12.18
CA TYR A 158 2.11 7.76 -11.52
C TYR A 158 3.09 6.82 -12.22
N GLY A 159 3.53 7.18 -13.42
CA GLY A 159 4.48 6.42 -14.21
C GLY A 159 3.86 5.29 -15.05
N MET A 160 4.68 4.73 -15.94
CA MET A 160 4.24 3.81 -16.99
C MET A 160 3.55 2.55 -16.46
N ALA A 161 4.03 1.99 -15.35
CA ALA A 161 3.45 0.76 -14.78
C ALA A 161 1.98 0.96 -14.40
N THR A 162 1.66 2.07 -13.73
CA THR A 162 0.28 2.42 -13.36
C THR A 162 -0.55 2.74 -14.60
N ALA A 163 0.00 3.51 -15.54
CA ALA A 163 -0.70 3.85 -16.77
C ALA A 163 -1.10 2.60 -17.57
N THR A 164 -0.21 1.62 -17.69
CA THR A 164 -0.48 0.35 -18.39
C THR A 164 -1.61 -0.45 -17.74
N VAL A 165 -1.62 -0.56 -16.41
CA VAL A 165 -2.69 -1.27 -15.66
C VAL A 165 -4.05 -0.59 -15.84
N HIS A 166 -4.06 0.72 -16.06
CA HIS A 166 -5.28 1.48 -16.36
C HIS A 166 -5.63 1.57 -17.84
N GLY A 167 -4.95 0.77 -18.67
CA GLY A 167 -5.28 0.63 -20.09
C GLY A 167 -4.62 1.65 -21.02
N ALA A 168 -3.63 2.42 -20.55
CA ALA A 168 -2.90 3.32 -21.43
C ALA A 168 -2.21 2.55 -22.56
N GLY A 169 -2.44 2.98 -23.80
CA GLY A 169 -1.90 2.34 -25.00
C GLY A 169 -2.78 1.23 -25.60
N LEU A 170 -3.89 0.88 -24.97
CA LEU A 170 -4.90 -0.01 -25.56
C LEU A 170 -5.73 0.74 -26.59
N ASP A 171 -6.14 0.01 -27.65
CA ASP A 171 -7.21 0.49 -28.53
C ASP A 171 -8.58 0.41 -27.82
N PRO A 172 -9.63 1.08 -28.33
CA PRO A 172 -10.93 1.13 -27.67
C PRO A 172 -11.55 -0.25 -27.39
N ASP A 173 -11.42 -1.19 -28.31
CA ASP A 173 -12.02 -2.52 -28.15
C ASP A 173 -11.27 -3.34 -27.10
N ALA A 174 -9.95 -3.26 -27.10
CA ALA A 174 -9.12 -3.90 -26.07
C ALA A 174 -9.34 -3.26 -24.69
N PHE A 175 -9.49 -1.93 -24.62
CA PHE A 175 -9.82 -1.24 -23.38
C PHE A 175 -11.17 -1.68 -22.82
N GLU A 176 -12.22 -1.70 -23.65
CA GLU A 176 -13.54 -2.16 -23.24
C GLU A 176 -13.50 -3.58 -22.67
N LYS A 177 -12.81 -4.48 -23.35
CA LYS A 177 -12.71 -5.89 -22.95
C LYS A 177 -11.86 -6.11 -21.68
N GLN A 178 -10.76 -5.40 -21.51
CA GLN A 178 -9.77 -5.68 -20.46
C GLN A 178 -9.96 -4.79 -19.22
N ILE A 179 -10.49 -3.59 -19.40
CA ILE A 179 -10.59 -2.58 -18.33
C ILE A 179 -12.06 -2.26 -18.00
N ALA A 180 -12.82 -1.76 -18.96
CA ALA A 180 -14.16 -1.24 -18.69
C ALA A 180 -15.15 -2.36 -18.31
N SER A 181 -15.10 -3.51 -18.95
CA SER A 181 -15.98 -4.64 -18.65
C SER A 181 -15.73 -5.22 -17.26
N VAL A 182 -14.51 -5.14 -16.76
CA VAL A 182 -14.14 -5.62 -15.42
C VAL A 182 -14.67 -4.68 -14.33
N ASN A 183 -14.74 -3.38 -14.60
CA ASN A 183 -15.21 -2.37 -13.65
C ASN A 183 -16.75 -2.29 -13.51
N ASN A 184 -17.50 -2.96 -14.38
CA ASN A 184 -18.96 -2.95 -14.39
C ASN A 184 -19.59 -4.31 -14.03
N VAL A 185 -18.89 -5.11 -13.25
CA VAL A 185 -19.36 -6.43 -12.83
C VAL A 185 -20.16 -6.35 -11.51
N ASP A 186 -21.07 -7.29 -11.31
CA ASP A 186 -21.73 -7.46 -10.03
C ASP A 186 -20.82 -8.14 -8.98
N ASP A 187 -21.28 -8.16 -7.72
CA ASP A 187 -20.51 -8.73 -6.61
C ASP A 187 -20.13 -10.20 -6.80
N ALA A 188 -20.98 -10.99 -7.47
CA ALA A 188 -20.70 -12.41 -7.70
C ALA A 188 -19.58 -12.57 -8.73
N LYS A 189 -19.64 -11.82 -9.81
CA LYS A 189 -18.59 -11.81 -10.84
C LYS A 189 -17.29 -11.21 -10.33
N ALA A 190 -17.35 -10.15 -9.51
CA ALA A 190 -16.16 -9.60 -8.87
C ALA A 190 -15.43 -10.66 -8.02
N LYS A 191 -16.16 -11.42 -7.20
CA LYS A 191 -15.58 -12.51 -6.40
C LYS A 191 -14.95 -13.61 -7.26
N GLU A 192 -15.60 -14.01 -8.35
CA GLU A 192 -15.05 -14.98 -9.30
C GLU A 192 -13.72 -14.49 -9.89
N LEU A 193 -13.68 -13.24 -10.35
CA LEU A 193 -12.49 -12.64 -10.93
C LEU A 193 -11.34 -12.51 -9.91
N MET A 194 -11.65 -12.15 -8.67
CA MET A 194 -10.67 -12.10 -7.57
C MET A 194 -10.09 -13.47 -7.28
N GLN A 195 -10.92 -14.50 -7.18
CA GLN A 195 -10.47 -15.88 -6.97
C GLN A 195 -9.61 -16.41 -8.11
N ALA A 196 -9.88 -15.96 -9.33
CA ALA A 196 -9.09 -16.29 -10.51
C ALA A 196 -7.78 -15.47 -10.63
N GLY A 197 -7.54 -14.52 -9.74
CA GLY A 197 -6.39 -13.60 -9.82
C GLY A 197 -6.46 -12.58 -10.96
N ASN A 198 -7.65 -12.38 -11.52
CA ASN A 198 -7.88 -11.50 -12.66
C ASN A 198 -8.50 -10.14 -12.27
N PHE A 199 -8.70 -9.91 -11.00
CA PHE A 199 -9.27 -8.68 -10.48
C PHE A 199 -8.38 -8.14 -9.36
N LEU A 200 -7.89 -6.93 -9.53
CA LEU A 200 -7.16 -6.23 -8.47
C LEU A 200 -8.16 -5.48 -7.62
N PRO A 201 -8.29 -5.80 -6.33
CA PRO A 201 -9.13 -5.02 -5.45
C PRO A 201 -8.55 -3.61 -5.34
N SER A 202 -9.25 -2.67 -5.88
CA SER A 202 -8.94 -1.25 -5.80
C SER A 202 -10.22 -0.51 -5.48
N PHE A 203 -10.12 0.55 -4.69
CA PHE A 203 -11.23 1.47 -4.43
C PHE A 203 -11.46 2.45 -5.57
N MET A 204 -10.98 2.16 -6.73
CA MET A 204 -11.25 2.96 -7.92
C MET A 204 -12.55 2.56 -8.59
#